data_f1358c97e96acf44b4c3ae265e66133c
#
_entry.id   f1358c97e96acf44b4c3ae265e66133c
#
_cell.length_a   1.000
_cell.length_b   1.000
_cell.length_c   1.000
_cell.angle_alpha   90.00
_cell.angle_beta   90.00
_cell.angle_gamma   90.00
#
_symmetry.space_group_name_H-M   'P 1'
#
loop_
_entity.id
_entity.type
_entity.pdbx_description
1 polymer ?
#
loop_
_entity_poly.entity_id
_entity_poly.type
_entity_poly.pdbx_seq_one_letter_code
_entity_poly.pdbx_strand_id
1 'polypeptide(L)'
;NRFHEKKKVILGVSAIFILIFFTVYAASCFVTCGKLFAGLFNMSYHSMMLVGAAFVLLYTMLGGFLAESVSDFIQAMVMVAALLCVLIVGTRHAGGIGAVMENARAIPGYLSLTQLASPVVDASGVQQSAGGAPLFGIPESYGFLKILSTLSWGLGYFGMPQVLLRFMAIRRGEELTRSRRIASVWVVISLTAAVAIGVMGRALLPAEVSLATQSGAENLFAQIAQLLFHPVLAGLVTAGILAATISSSDSYLLIASSAVSQNLFAGIIKKDATDKQVMRLSRLVILLITALGLVIAWDENSVIFQVVSFAWAGFGATFGPIMLFSLFWKRTTRAGAIAGMVGGG
;
A
#
# COMPACT_ATOMS: atom_id res chain seq x y z
N ASN A 1 -5.42 27.09 -7.23
CA ASN A 1 -4.93 28.49 -7.45
C ASN A 1 -4.34 28.68 -8.86
N ARG A 2 -3.64 27.70 -9.44
CA ARG A 2 -2.96 27.79 -10.74
C ARG A 2 -3.87 28.25 -11.89
N PHE A 3 -5.12 27.74 -11.93
CA PHE A 3 -6.05 27.99 -13.05
C PHE A 3 -7.10 29.07 -12.76
N HIS A 4 -7.05 29.77 -11.62
CA HIS A 4 -7.98 30.84 -11.21
C HIS A 4 -9.46 30.52 -11.48
N GLU A 5 -9.85 29.30 -11.23
CA GLU A 5 -11.15 28.76 -11.62
C GLU A 5 -12.29 29.25 -10.71
N LYS A 6 -13.27 29.98 -11.29
CA LYS A 6 -14.45 30.46 -10.58
C LYS A 6 -15.49 29.35 -10.26
N LYS A 7 -15.65 28.39 -11.19
CA LYS A 7 -16.66 27.31 -11.10
C LYS A 7 -16.21 26.08 -10.29
N LYS A 8 -14.95 26.05 -9.85
CA LYS A 8 -14.36 24.96 -9.02
C LYS A 8 -14.56 23.53 -9.59
N VAL A 9 -14.63 23.37 -10.93
CA VAL A 9 -14.82 22.07 -11.58
C VAL A 9 -13.64 21.14 -11.35
N ILE A 10 -12.41 21.68 -11.45
CA ILE A 10 -11.18 20.90 -11.15
C ILE A 10 -11.24 20.36 -9.71
N LEU A 11 -11.64 21.19 -8.75
CA LEU A 11 -11.78 20.79 -7.36
C LEU A 11 -12.81 19.66 -7.20
N GLY A 12 -13.97 19.77 -7.88
CA GLY A 12 -15.02 18.77 -7.85
C GLY A 12 -14.58 17.43 -8.45
N VAL A 13 -14.02 17.46 -9.66
CA VAL A 13 -13.51 16.25 -10.34
C VAL A 13 -12.41 15.60 -9.53
N SER A 14 -11.45 16.37 -9.01
CA SER A 14 -10.40 15.84 -8.16
C SER A 14 -10.94 15.15 -6.91
N ALA A 15 -11.93 15.76 -6.24
CA ALA A 15 -12.50 15.18 -5.03
C ALA A 15 -13.21 13.83 -5.29
N ILE A 16 -13.87 13.70 -6.45
CA ILE A 16 -14.53 12.45 -6.85
C ILE A 16 -13.48 11.35 -7.07
N PHE A 17 -12.43 11.61 -7.85
CA PHE A 17 -11.37 10.63 -8.07
C PHE A 17 -10.63 10.25 -6.77
N ILE A 18 -10.36 11.24 -5.91
CA ILE A 18 -9.77 10.99 -4.59
C ILE A 18 -10.65 10.05 -3.76
N LEU A 19 -11.97 10.28 -3.76
CA LEU A 19 -12.91 9.43 -3.04
C LEU A 19 -12.90 8.00 -3.58
N ILE A 20 -12.99 7.82 -4.90
CA ILE A 20 -13.03 6.51 -5.54
C ILE A 20 -11.75 5.72 -5.25
N PHE A 21 -10.60 6.29 -5.57
CA PHE A 21 -9.33 5.56 -5.44
C PHE A 21 -8.94 5.28 -4.00
N PHE A 22 -9.20 6.21 -3.06
CA PHE A 22 -8.93 5.94 -1.65
C PHE A 22 -9.92 4.97 -1.03
N THR A 23 -11.15 4.87 -1.51
CA THR A 23 -12.08 3.82 -1.07
C THR A 23 -11.54 2.44 -1.43
N VAL A 24 -11.06 2.25 -2.67
CA VAL A 24 -10.42 0.99 -3.10
C VAL A 24 -9.13 0.75 -2.31
N TYR A 25 -8.33 1.79 -2.13
CA TYR A 25 -7.06 1.65 -1.40
C TYR A 25 -7.29 1.29 0.08
N ALA A 26 -8.30 1.87 0.75
CA ALA A 26 -8.65 1.53 2.13
C ALA A 26 -9.06 0.04 2.25
N ALA A 27 -9.70 -0.54 1.23
CA ALA A 27 -10.03 -1.96 1.23
C ALA A 27 -8.79 -2.85 1.38
N SER A 28 -7.65 -2.50 0.77
CA SER A 28 -6.40 -3.26 0.92
C SER A 28 -5.93 -3.35 2.38
N CYS A 29 -6.17 -2.30 3.16
CA CYS A 29 -5.85 -2.29 4.60
C CYS A 29 -6.74 -3.26 5.38
N PHE A 30 -8.02 -3.35 5.03
CA PHE A 30 -8.96 -4.29 5.66
C PHE A 30 -8.63 -5.73 5.29
N VAL A 31 -8.26 -6.01 4.02
CA VAL A 31 -7.73 -7.31 3.60
C VAL A 31 -6.50 -7.68 4.40
N THR A 32 -5.56 -6.76 4.57
CA THR A 32 -4.33 -6.98 5.35
C THR A 32 -4.65 -7.32 6.82
N CYS A 33 -5.54 -6.56 7.47
CA CYS A 33 -5.98 -6.85 8.83
C CYS A 33 -6.66 -8.23 8.93
N GLY A 34 -7.54 -8.55 7.99
CA GLY A 34 -8.23 -9.83 7.92
C GLY A 34 -7.25 -10.99 7.83
N LYS A 35 -6.33 -10.96 6.86
CA LYS A 35 -5.31 -12.01 6.67
C LYS A 35 -4.37 -12.14 7.86
N LEU A 36 -3.83 -11.01 8.35
CA LEU A 36 -2.88 -11.01 9.45
C LEU A 36 -3.49 -11.58 10.74
N PHE A 37 -4.64 -11.05 11.15
CA PHE A 37 -5.27 -11.49 12.39
C PHE A 37 -5.85 -12.90 12.29
N ALA A 38 -6.40 -13.30 11.14
CA ALA A 38 -6.85 -14.68 10.91
C ALA A 38 -5.69 -15.66 11.09
N GLY A 39 -4.52 -15.35 10.49
CA GLY A 39 -3.33 -16.19 10.62
C GLY A 39 -2.73 -16.20 12.04
N LEU A 40 -2.78 -15.07 12.77
CA LEU A 40 -2.23 -14.99 14.14
C LEU A 40 -3.11 -15.64 15.18
N PHE A 41 -4.44 -15.48 15.08
CA PHE A 41 -5.38 -15.94 16.11
C PHE A 41 -6.13 -17.22 15.72
N ASN A 42 -5.88 -17.74 14.52
CA ASN A 42 -6.58 -18.91 13.97
C ASN A 42 -8.12 -18.73 13.97
N MET A 43 -8.56 -17.54 13.57
CA MET A 43 -9.96 -17.14 13.50
C MET A 43 -10.37 -16.89 12.04
N SER A 44 -11.69 -16.76 11.79
CA SER A 44 -12.19 -16.52 10.44
C SER A 44 -11.71 -15.17 9.89
N TYR A 45 -11.36 -15.14 8.61
CA TYR A 45 -10.95 -13.94 7.90
C TYR A 45 -11.95 -12.78 8.07
N HIS A 46 -13.23 -13.04 7.83
CA HIS A 46 -14.27 -12.01 7.89
C HIS A 46 -14.41 -11.39 9.28
N SER A 47 -14.37 -12.20 10.34
CA SER A 47 -14.43 -11.69 11.72
C SER A 47 -13.22 -10.79 12.01
N MET A 48 -12.04 -11.20 11.59
CA MET A 48 -10.81 -10.47 11.84
C MET A 48 -10.69 -9.20 10.98
N MET A 49 -11.19 -9.24 9.75
CA MET A 49 -11.33 -8.07 8.88
C MET A 49 -12.24 -7.02 9.52
N LEU A 50 -13.40 -7.42 10.07
CA LEU A 50 -14.33 -6.52 10.74
C LEU A 50 -13.72 -5.91 12.02
N VAL A 51 -13.01 -6.70 12.82
CA VAL A 51 -12.29 -6.21 14.02
C VAL A 51 -11.22 -5.20 13.62
N GLY A 52 -10.41 -5.51 12.60
CA GLY A 52 -9.39 -4.60 12.08
C GLY A 52 -9.97 -3.30 11.55
N ALA A 53 -11.05 -3.38 10.77
CA ALA A 53 -11.75 -2.21 10.24
C ALA A 53 -12.36 -1.34 11.36
N ALA A 54 -12.95 -1.96 12.39
CA ALA A 54 -13.47 -1.24 13.55
C ALA A 54 -12.35 -0.51 14.31
N PHE A 55 -11.20 -1.15 14.48
CA PHE A 55 -10.03 -0.53 15.10
C PHE A 55 -9.53 0.69 14.30
N VAL A 56 -9.32 0.52 12.98
CA VAL A 56 -8.92 1.61 12.09
C VAL A 56 -9.93 2.76 12.13
N LEU A 57 -11.23 2.44 12.05
CA LEU A 57 -12.30 3.43 12.11
C LEU A 57 -12.26 4.25 13.39
N LEU A 58 -12.19 3.58 14.55
CA LEU A 58 -12.13 4.25 15.86
C LEU A 58 -10.88 5.13 15.98
N TYR A 59 -9.74 4.60 15.58
CA TYR A 59 -8.47 5.33 15.59
C TYR A 59 -8.53 6.59 14.72
N THR A 60 -9.02 6.47 13.48
CA THR A 60 -9.15 7.59 12.53
C THR A 60 -10.17 8.65 13.01
N MET A 61 -11.27 8.23 13.64
CA MET A 61 -12.31 9.16 14.13
C MET A 61 -11.89 9.95 15.37
N LEU A 62 -11.01 9.40 16.20
CA LEU A 62 -10.49 10.04 17.41
C LEU A 62 -9.25 10.89 17.15
N GLY A 63 -8.49 10.55 16.10
CA GLY A 63 -7.29 11.25 15.69
C GLY A 63 -7.56 12.53 14.90
N GLY A 64 -6.54 13.02 14.25
CA GLY A 64 -6.55 14.16 13.34
C GLY A 64 -5.16 14.27 12.72
N PHE A 65 -4.96 15.17 11.77
CA PHE A 65 -3.72 15.24 10.98
C PHE A 65 -2.43 15.31 11.82
N LEU A 66 -2.45 15.99 12.96
CA LEU A 66 -1.27 16.06 13.84
C LEU A 66 -1.03 14.72 14.54
N ALA A 67 -2.10 14.11 15.09
CA ALA A 67 -1.99 12.81 15.75
C ALA A 67 -1.55 11.72 14.75
N GLU A 68 -2.13 11.72 13.54
CA GLU A 68 -1.71 10.88 12.42
C GLU A 68 -0.22 11.04 12.12
N SER A 69 0.27 12.28 11.95
CA SER A 69 1.66 12.53 11.57
C SER A 69 2.67 12.07 12.64
N VAL A 70 2.33 12.18 13.92
CA VAL A 70 3.18 11.72 15.04
C VAL A 70 3.16 10.20 15.14
N SER A 71 1.98 9.59 15.06
CA SER A 71 1.85 8.13 15.09
C SER A 71 2.51 7.47 13.89
N ASP A 72 2.40 8.03 12.68
CA ASP A 72 3.07 7.53 11.48
C ASP A 72 4.59 7.48 11.64
N PHE A 73 5.17 8.48 12.29
CA PHE A 73 6.60 8.47 12.57
C PHE A 73 6.99 7.30 13.48
N ILE A 74 6.24 7.06 14.57
CA ILE A 74 6.49 5.94 15.49
C ILE A 74 6.27 4.61 14.76
N GLN A 75 5.19 4.50 14.00
CA GLN A 75 4.85 3.31 13.22
C GLN A 75 5.91 3.00 12.16
N ALA A 76 6.46 4.02 11.50
CA ALA A 76 7.57 3.84 10.56
C ALA A 76 8.82 3.26 11.23
N MET A 77 9.14 3.68 12.45
CA MET A 77 10.26 3.12 13.22
C MET A 77 10.04 1.66 13.58
N VAL A 78 8.82 1.32 14.06
CA VAL A 78 8.45 -0.06 14.40
C VAL A 78 8.52 -0.96 13.16
N MET A 79 7.99 -0.48 12.01
CA MET A 79 8.00 -1.22 10.75
C MET A 79 9.43 -1.53 10.27
N VAL A 80 10.32 -0.53 10.25
CA VAL A 80 11.70 -0.74 9.80
C VAL A 80 12.46 -1.68 10.75
N ALA A 81 12.27 -1.51 12.06
CA ALA A 81 12.86 -2.41 13.05
C ALA A 81 12.40 -3.87 12.86
N ALA A 82 11.10 -4.08 12.63
CA ALA A 82 10.54 -5.40 12.37
C ALA A 82 11.10 -6.02 11.08
N LEU A 83 11.15 -5.26 9.97
CA LEU A 83 11.71 -5.71 8.70
C LEU A 83 13.18 -6.13 8.86
N LEU A 84 13.99 -5.29 9.49
CA LEU A 84 15.42 -5.59 9.68
C LEU A 84 15.62 -6.78 10.61
N CYS A 85 14.83 -6.90 11.68
CA CYS A 85 14.88 -8.02 12.61
C CYS A 85 14.60 -9.35 11.88
N VAL A 86 13.49 -9.43 11.12
CA VAL A 86 13.13 -10.62 10.33
C VAL A 86 14.18 -10.93 9.29
N LEU A 87 14.68 -9.94 8.57
CA LEU A 87 15.71 -10.14 7.54
C LEU A 87 17.00 -10.69 8.13
N ILE A 88 17.51 -10.13 9.22
CA ILE A 88 18.78 -10.54 9.84
C ILE A 88 18.66 -11.95 10.43
N VAL A 89 17.62 -12.18 11.23
CA VAL A 89 17.44 -13.49 11.90
C VAL A 89 17.10 -14.57 10.88
N GLY A 90 16.19 -14.28 9.92
CA GLY A 90 15.80 -15.21 8.89
C GLY A 90 16.96 -15.59 7.96
N THR A 91 17.77 -14.62 7.55
CA THR A 91 18.96 -14.91 6.72
C THR A 91 19.96 -15.81 7.45
N ARG A 92 20.18 -15.58 8.75
CA ARG A 92 21.05 -16.48 9.56
C ARG A 92 20.46 -17.88 9.66
N HIS A 93 19.15 -18.00 9.86
CA HIS A 93 18.46 -19.29 9.96
C HIS A 93 18.44 -20.07 8.63
N ALA A 94 18.38 -19.36 7.50
CA ALA A 94 18.46 -19.93 6.16
C ALA A 94 19.88 -20.39 5.76
N GLY A 95 20.86 -20.32 6.65
CA GLY A 95 22.26 -20.70 6.37
C GLY A 95 23.11 -19.55 5.81
N GLY A 96 22.66 -18.30 5.93
CA GLY A 96 23.39 -17.12 5.47
C GLY A 96 23.00 -16.67 4.07
N ILE A 97 23.58 -15.55 3.64
CA ILE A 97 23.31 -14.94 2.33
C ILE A 97 23.70 -15.90 1.18
N GLY A 98 24.77 -16.69 1.35
CA GLY A 98 25.21 -17.66 0.35
C GLY A 98 24.14 -18.69 0.03
N ALA A 99 23.57 -19.34 1.06
CA ALA A 99 22.51 -20.34 0.91
C ALA A 99 21.21 -19.74 0.31
N VAL A 100 20.84 -18.52 0.70
CA VAL A 100 19.69 -17.79 0.12
C VAL A 100 19.90 -17.54 -1.36
N MET A 101 21.09 -17.10 -1.77
CA MET A 101 21.42 -16.85 -3.18
C MET A 101 21.54 -18.12 -4.01
N GLU A 102 22.03 -19.21 -3.43
CA GLU A 102 22.06 -20.53 -4.07
C GLU A 102 20.65 -21.05 -4.35
N ASN A 103 19.75 -20.96 -3.36
CA ASN A 103 18.33 -21.28 -3.55
C ASN A 103 17.71 -20.42 -4.65
N ALA A 104 17.95 -19.11 -4.64
CA ALA A 104 17.41 -18.22 -5.65
C ALA A 104 17.92 -18.53 -7.07
N ARG A 105 19.17 -18.97 -7.22
CA ARG A 105 19.76 -19.40 -8.50
C ARG A 105 19.20 -20.74 -8.99
N ALA A 106 18.81 -21.62 -8.07
CA ALA A 106 18.22 -22.91 -8.39
C ALA A 106 16.81 -22.80 -9.02
N ILE A 107 16.11 -21.67 -8.79
CA ILE A 107 14.78 -21.43 -9.35
C ILE A 107 14.91 -20.85 -10.76
N PRO A 108 14.36 -21.48 -11.80
CA PRO A 108 14.50 -21.03 -13.18
C PRO A 108 13.96 -19.61 -13.37
N GLY A 109 14.77 -18.71 -13.94
CA GLY A 109 14.39 -17.32 -14.22
C GLY A 109 14.18 -16.40 -13.01
N TYR A 110 14.35 -16.89 -11.76
CA TYR A 110 14.02 -16.12 -10.55
C TYR A 110 14.85 -14.84 -10.38
N LEU A 111 16.13 -14.86 -10.75
CA LEU A 111 17.02 -13.69 -10.72
C LEU A 111 17.07 -12.97 -12.08
N SER A 112 16.27 -13.38 -13.06
CA SER A 112 16.20 -12.70 -14.35
C SER A 112 15.26 -11.49 -14.29
N LEU A 113 15.65 -10.39 -14.94
CA LEU A 113 14.77 -9.22 -15.11
C LEU A 113 13.76 -9.40 -16.26
N THR A 114 13.95 -10.40 -17.10
CA THR A 114 13.18 -10.58 -18.34
C THR A 114 12.46 -11.92 -18.43
N GLN A 115 12.59 -12.76 -17.42
CA GLN A 115 11.95 -14.07 -17.38
C GLN A 115 11.29 -14.30 -16.01
N LEU A 116 10.23 -15.10 -16.00
CA LEU A 116 9.52 -15.51 -14.80
C LEU A 116 9.06 -16.95 -14.97
N ALA A 117 9.39 -17.83 -14.01
CA ALA A 117 8.83 -19.16 -13.92
C ALA A 117 7.73 -19.21 -12.86
N SER A 118 6.58 -19.77 -13.21
CA SER A 118 5.48 -19.98 -12.27
C SER A 118 5.63 -21.32 -11.53
N PRO A 119 5.19 -21.42 -10.27
CA PRO A 119 5.11 -22.70 -9.58
C PRO A 119 4.22 -23.70 -10.34
N VAL A 120 4.63 -24.96 -10.44
CA VAL A 120 3.79 -26.02 -10.97
C VAL A 120 2.89 -26.49 -9.84
N VAL A 121 1.58 -26.33 -10.00
CA VAL A 121 0.58 -26.72 -9.00
C VAL A 121 -0.26 -27.89 -9.50
N ASP A 122 -0.77 -28.71 -8.58
CA ASP A 122 -1.75 -29.74 -8.86
C ASP A 122 -3.17 -29.19 -8.98
N ALA A 123 -4.15 -30.07 -9.18
CA ALA A 123 -5.58 -29.69 -9.28
C ALA A 123 -6.15 -29.05 -8.00
N SER A 124 -5.48 -29.23 -6.85
CA SER A 124 -5.84 -28.62 -5.57
C SER A 124 -5.11 -27.30 -5.29
N GLY A 125 -4.24 -26.85 -6.20
CA GLY A 125 -3.45 -25.63 -6.05
C GLY A 125 -2.16 -25.80 -5.22
N VAL A 126 -1.81 -27.03 -4.85
CA VAL A 126 -0.58 -27.34 -4.09
C VAL A 126 0.61 -27.41 -5.03
N GLN A 127 1.71 -26.73 -4.69
CA GLN A 127 2.93 -26.80 -5.49
C GLN A 127 3.52 -28.20 -5.47
N GLN A 128 3.75 -28.75 -6.66
CA GLN A 128 4.41 -30.06 -6.83
C GLN A 128 5.88 -29.99 -6.48
N SER A 129 6.42 -31.12 -6.05
CA SER A 129 7.85 -31.28 -5.70
C SER A 129 8.43 -32.49 -6.41
N ALA A 130 9.69 -32.38 -6.82
CA ALA A 130 10.48 -33.50 -7.33
C ALA A 130 11.77 -33.59 -6.53
N GLY A 131 12.07 -34.79 -5.99
CA GLY A 131 13.25 -35.00 -5.17
C GLY A 131 13.35 -34.12 -3.92
N GLY A 132 12.21 -33.67 -3.39
CA GLY A 132 12.14 -32.77 -2.23
C GLY A 132 12.30 -31.28 -2.55
N ALA A 133 12.53 -30.92 -3.83
CA ALA A 133 12.59 -29.53 -4.29
C ALA A 133 11.29 -29.11 -4.96
N PRO A 134 10.79 -27.86 -4.74
CA PRO A 134 9.58 -27.37 -5.38
C PRO A 134 9.78 -27.23 -6.88
N LEU A 135 8.78 -27.68 -7.65
CA LEU A 135 8.80 -27.63 -9.12
C LEU A 135 8.35 -26.25 -9.62
N PHE A 136 9.08 -25.78 -10.64
CA PHE A 136 8.75 -24.58 -11.40
C PHE A 136 8.61 -24.91 -12.87
N GLY A 137 7.73 -24.21 -13.56
CA GLY A 137 7.54 -24.31 -15.00
C GLY A 137 8.74 -23.74 -15.79
N ILE A 138 8.63 -23.82 -17.12
CA ILE A 138 9.62 -23.22 -18.01
C ILE A 138 9.54 -21.70 -17.86
N PRO A 139 10.69 -20.99 -17.76
CA PRO A 139 10.69 -19.55 -17.66
C PRO A 139 10.04 -18.88 -18.88
N GLU A 140 8.99 -18.12 -18.64
CA GLU A 140 8.31 -17.35 -19.67
C GLU A 140 8.89 -15.93 -19.77
N SER A 141 8.74 -15.30 -20.93
CA SER A 141 9.22 -13.93 -21.16
C SER A 141 8.39 -12.93 -20.33
N TYR A 142 9.07 -12.17 -19.50
CA TYR A 142 8.49 -11.00 -18.83
C TYR A 142 8.59 -9.81 -19.76
N GLY A 143 7.56 -9.62 -20.60
CA GLY A 143 7.57 -8.70 -21.73
C GLY A 143 7.91 -7.25 -21.37
N PHE A 144 8.51 -6.53 -22.33
CA PHE A 144 8.95 -5.14 -22.16
C PHE A 144 7.83 -4.20 -21.64
N LEU A 145 6.61 -4.34 -22.12
CA LEU A 145 5.48 -3.52 -21.65
C LEU A 145 5.16 -3.77 -20.17
N LYS A 146 5.31 -4.99 -19.70
CA LYS A 146 5.09 -5.35 -18.30
C LYS A 146 6.20 -4.77 -17.41
N ILE A 147 7.44 -4.82 -17.87
CA ILE A 147 8.58 -4.18 -17.21
C ILE A 147 8.35 -2.67 -17.11
N LEU A 148 8.01 -2.03 -18.24
CA LEU A 148 7.76 -0.59 -18.30
C LEU A 148 6.59 -0.18 -17.38
N SER A 149 5.49 -0.94 -17.38
CA SER A 149 4.34 -0.71 -16.51
C SER A 149 4.74 -0.79 -15.03
N THR A 150 5.53 -1.78 -14.64
CA THR A 150 6.00 -1.93 -13.25
C THR A 150 6.94 -0.79 -12.85
N LEU A 151 7.86 -0.38 -13.72
CA LEU A 151 8.75 0.75 -13.48
C LEU A 151 8.01 2.10 -13.41
N SER A 152 6.90 2.22 -14.15
CA SER A 152 6.06 3.42 -14.14
C SER A 152 5.36 3.67 -12.81
N TRP A 153 5.34 2.70 -11.89
CA TRP A 153 4.84 2.88 -10.53
C TRP A 153 5.46 4.09 -9.83
N GLY A 154 6.77 4.29 -10.00
CA GLY A 154 7.47 5.44 -9.45
C GLY A 154 6.92 6.80 -9.91
N LEU A 155 6.37 6.89 -11.13
CA LEU A 155 5.73 8.10 -11.64
C LEU A 155 4.40 8.39 -10.94
N GLY A 156 3.75 7.39 -10.36
CA GLY A 156 2.52 7.53 -9.60
C GLY A 156 2.66 8.45 -8.38
N TYR A 157 3.86 8.55 -7.78
CA TYR A 157 4.11 9.43 -6.64
C TYR A 157 3.78 10.90 -6.89
N PHE A 158 3.92 11.38 -8.12
CA PHE A 158 3.55 12.76 -8.49
C PHE A 158 2.04 13.00 -8.41
N GLY A 159 1.24 11.95 -8.47
CA GLY A 159 -0.21 12.02 -8.40
C GLY A 159 -0.81 11.65 -7.03
N MET A 160 -0.02 11.16 -6.08
CA MET A 160 -0.53 10.66 -4.81
C MET A 160 -0.87 11.80 -3.83
N PRO A 161 -2.16 12.00 -3.48
CA PRO A 161 -2.58 13.13 -2.65
C PRO A 161 -1.92 13.15 -1.26
N GLN A 162 -1.74 11.99 -0.61
CA GLN A 162 -1.11 11.90 0.71
C GLN A 162 0.36 12.32 0.69
N VAL A 163 1.08 12.07 -0.40
CA VAL A 163 2.48 12.51 -0.57
C VAL A 163 2.53 14.02 -0.75
N LEU A 164 1.67 14.55 -1.62
CA LEU A 164 1.59 15.99 -1.91
C LEU A 164 1.18 16.79 -0.67
N LEU A 165 0.23 16.29 0.11
CA LEU A 165 -0.24 16.93 1.34
C LEU A 165 0.90 17.10 2.35
N ARG A 166 1.78 16.11 2.49
CA ARG A 166 2.91 16.17 3.42
C ARG A 166 3.96 17.19 2.99
N PHE A 167 4.20 17.34 1.69
CA PHE A 167 5.06 18.43 1.19
C PHE A 167 4.43 19.82 1.41
N MET A 168 3.11 19.93 1.30
CA MET A 168 2.41 21.19 1.54
C MET A 168 2.35 21.56 3.03
N ALA A 169 2.38 20.58 3.93
CA ALA A 169 2.31 20.77 5.38
C ALA A 169 3.66 21.10 6.03
N ILE A 170 4.75 21.10 5.27
CA ILE A 170 6.09 21.39 5.81
C ILE A 170 6.18 22.84 6.28
N ARG A 171 6.82 23.07 7.42
CA ARG A 171 6.87 24.41 8.05
C ARG A 171 7.66 25.43 7.25
N ARG A 172 8.80 25.00 6.68
CA ARG A 172 9.70 25.86 5.90
C ARG A 172 10.15 25.16 4.64
N GLY A 173 10.18 25.86 3.50
CA GLY A 173 10.62 25.30 2.21
C GLY A 173 12.03 24.73 2.21
N GLU A 174 12.92 25.29 3.03
CA GLU A 174 14.31 24.82 3.19
C GLU A 174 14.38 23.39 3.79
N GLU A 175 13.41 23.04 4.61
CA GLU A 175 13.31 21.71 5.24
C GLU A 175 12.93 20.61 4.23
N LEU A 176 12.41 20.95 3.05
CA LEU A 176 12.06 19.99 1.99
C LEU A 176 13.25 19.13 1.56
N THR A 177 14.44 19.73 1.45
CA THR A 177 15.64 18.98 1.06
C THR A 177 16.00 17.93 2.10
N ARG A 178 15.91 18.28 3.38
CA ARG A 178 16.15 17.34 4.49
C ARG A 178 15.10 16.24 4.53
N SER A 179 13.83 16.60 4.43
CA SER A 179 12.70 15.67 4.38
C SER A 179 12.87 14.67 3.23
N ARG A 180 13.18 15.14 2.02
CA ARG A 180 13.43 14.28 0.85
C ARG A 180 14.57 13.28 1.10
N ARG A 181 15.68 13.72 1.67
CA ARG A 181 16.83 12.83 1.96
C ARG A 181 16.46 11.75 2.95
N ILE A 182 15.78 12.10 4.05
CA ILE A 182 15.33 11.15 5.06
C ILE A 182 14.36 10.14 4.44
N ALA A 183 13.35 10.61 3.70
CA ALA A 183 12.38 9.76 3.04
C ALA A 183 13.04 8.81 2.02
N SER A 184 14.00 9.30 1.22
CA SER A 184 14.71 8.46 0.25
C SER A 184 15.51 7.34 0.91
N VAL A 185 16.25 7.65 1.98
CA VAL A 185 17.01 6.64 2.74
C VAL A 185 16.06 5.61 3.36
N TRP A 186 14.96 6.08 3.97
CA TRP A 186 13.95 5.21 4.58
C TRP A 186 13.32 4.27 3.56
N VAL A 187 12.92 4.77 2.38
CA VAL A 187 12.34 3.99 1.29
C VAL A 187 13.33 2.93 0.79
N VAL A 188 14.59 3.30 0.57
CA VAL A 188 15.61 2.34 0.13
C VAL A 188 15.78 1.21 1.15
N ILE A 189 15.90 1.52 2.43
CA ILE A 189 16.06 0.52 3.48
C ILE A 189 14.82 -0.39 3.56
N SER A 190 13.63 0.18 3.65
CA SER A 190 12.40 -0.58 3.87
C SER A 190 12.03 -1.47 2.67
N LEU A 191 12.10 -0.94 1.44
CA LEU A 191 11.78 -1.72 0.25
C LEU A 191 12.84 -2.78 -0.04
N THR A 192 14.13 -2.47 0.13
CA THR A 192 15.18 -3.48 -0.03
C THR A 192 15.01 -4.61 0.98
N ALA A 193 14.73 -4.28 2.25
CA ALA A 193 14.48 -5.28 3.27
C ALA A 193 13.25 -6.15 2.94
N ALA A 194 12.14 -5.52 2.49
CA ALA A 194 10.94 -6.25 2.12
C ALA A 194 11.16 -7.23 0.95
N VAL A 195 11.85 -6.79 -0.11
CA VAL A 195 12.21 -7.65 -1.25
C VAL A 195 13.15 -8.77 -0.81
N ALA A 196 14.17 -8.46 -0.01
CA ALA A 196 15.11 -9.44 0.49
C ALA A 196 14.45 -10.49 1.39
N ILE A 197 13.44 -10.11 2.19
CA ILE A 197 12.63 -11.04 2.98
C ILE A 197 11.85 -11.99 2.06
N GLY A 198 11.29 -11.51 0.95
CA GLY A 198 10.63 -12.38 -0.04
C GLY A 198 11.57 -13.44 -0.62
N VAL A 199 12.79 -13.04 -0.99
CA VAL A 199 13.82 -13.97 -1.52
C VAL A 199 14.28 -14.95 -0.45
N MET A 200 14.58 -14.46 0.75
CA MET A 200 15.01 -15.27 1.89
C MET A 200 13.89 -16.22 2.37
N GLY A 201 12.67 -15.74 2.40
CA GLY A 201 11.53 -16.53 2.83
C GLY A 201 11.26 -17.74 1.93
N ARG A 202 11.48 -17.60 0.62
CA ARG A 202 11.39 -18.73 -0.31
C ARG A 202 12.46 -19.80 -0.02
N ALA A 203 13.67 -19.38 0.38
CA ALA A 203 14.72 -20.30 0.79
C ALA A 203 14.42 -20.98 2.13
N LEU A 204 13.80 -20.24 3.06
CA LEU A 204 13.49 -20.72 4.40
C LEU A 204 12.28 -21.66 4.44
N LEU A 205 11.29 -21.43 3.58
CA LEU A 205 10.03 -22.16 3.49
C LEU A 205 9.81 -22.74 2.08
N PRO A 206 10.70 -23.63 1.59
CA PRO A 206 10.65 -24.11 0.20
C PRO A 206 9.41 -24.95 -0.11
N ALA A 207 8.87 -25.66 0.86
CA ALA A 207 7.71 -26.56 0.71
C ALA A 207 6.39 -25.92 1.18
N GLU A 208 6.37 -24.62 1.49
CA GLU A 208 5.17 -23.95 1.99
C GLU A 208 4.13 -23.78 0.86
N VAL A 209 2.99 -24.44 1.02
CA VAL A 209 1.90 -24.47 0.03
C VAL A 209 1.36 -23.09 -0.28
N SER A 210 1.27 -22.21 0.72
CA SER A 210 0.75 -20.85 0.55
C SER A 210 1.60 -20.00 -0.42
N LEU A 211 2.88 -20.32 -0.59
CA LEU A 211 3.76 -19.60 -1.51
C LEU A 211 3.51 -19.89 -2.99
N ALA A 212 2.66 -20.87 -3.32
CA ALA A 212 2.25 -21.16 -4.69
C ALA A 212 1.30 -20.11 -5.28
N THR A 213 0.59 -19.36 -4.44
CA THR A 213 -0.35 -18.31 -4.84
C THR A 213 0.13 -16.93 -4.42
N GLN A 214 -0.24 -15.89 -5.18
CA GLN A 214 0.08 -14.51 -4.82
C GLN A 214 -0.56 -14.11 -3.48
N SER A 215 -1.82 -14.45 -3.28
CA SER A 215 -2.56 -14.13 -2.06
C SER A 215 -1.97 -14.82 -0.83
N GLY A 216 -1.56 -16.10 -0.96
CA GLY A 216 -0.91 -16.83 0.13
C GLY A 216 0.48 -16.32 0.45
N ALA A 217 1.28 -15.96 -0.57
CA ALA A 217 2.62 -15.42 -0.40
C ALA A 217 2.64 -14.09 0.38
N GLU A 218 1.54 -13.34 0.41
CA GLU A 218 1.42 -12.11 1.22
C GLU A 218 1.48 -12.39 2.73
N ASN A 219 1.25 -13.63 3.18
CA ASN A 219 1.38 -14.03 4.58
C ASN A 219 2.81 -14.42 4.99
N LEU A 220 3.76 -14.45 4.05
CA LEU A 220 5.12 -14.93 4.27
C LEU A 220 5.82 -14.28 5.48
N PHE A 221 5.70 -12.96 5.63
CA PHE A 221 6.33 -12.25 6.75
C PHE A 221 5.81 -12.74 8.11
N ALA A 222 4.51 -12.93 8.26
CA ALA A 222 3.90 -13.42 9.49
C ALA A 222 4.29 -14.87 9.76
N GLN A 223 4.33 -15.72 8.74
CA GLN A 223 4.79 -17.12 8.85
C GLN A 223 6.24 -17.22 9.31
N ILE A 224 7.13 -16.42 8.71
CA ILE A 224 8.54 -16.37 9.13
C ILE A 224 8.65 -15.86 10.57
N ALA A 225 7.88 -14.83 10.94
CA ALA A 225 7.90 -14.32 12.30
C ALA A 225 7.47 -15.38 13.32
N GLN A 226 6.42 -16.15 13.04
CA GLN A 226 5.97 -17.25 13.91
C GLN A 226 6.96 -18.42 13.97
N LEU A 227 7.65 -18.70 12.86
CA LEU A 227 8.65 -19.77 12.78
C LEU A 227 9.91 -19.44 13.59
N LEU A 228 10.40 -18.20 13.49
CA LEU A 228 11.73 -17.84 14.00
C LEU A 228 11.74 -17.27 15.40
N PHE A 229 10.62 -16.70 15.86
CA PHE A 229 10.59 -15.94 17.11
C PHE A 229 9.68 -16.60 18.16
N HIS A 230 10.07 -16.45 19.43
CA HIS A 230 9.17 -16.76 20.54
C HIS A 230 7.87 -15.95 20.42
N PRO A 231 6.68 -16.47 20.83
CA PRO A 231 5.38 -15.85 20.58
C PRO A 231 5.29 -14.35 20.91
N VAL A 232 5.86 -13.91 22.02
CA VAL A 232 5.87 -12.48 22.41
C VAL A 232 6.61 -11.63 21.38
N LEU A 233 7.78 -12.10 20.93
CA LEU A 233 8.61 -11.38 19.97
C LEU A 233 8.01 -11.46 18.56
N ALA A 234 7.42 -12.61 18.19
CA ALA A 234 6.66 -12.76 16.96
C ALA A 234 5.49 -11.77 16.90
N GLY A 235 4.74 -11.60 18.01
CA GLY A 235 3.69 -10.61 18.12
C GLY A 235 4.21 -9.16 17.96
N LEU A 236 5.34 -8.83 18.58
CA LEU A 236 5.96 -7.51 18.44
C LEU A 236 6.43 -7.23 17.00
N VAL A 237 7.01 -8.22 16.34
CA VAL A 237 7.47 -8.13 14.96
C VAL A 237 6.29 -8.00 13.98
N THR A 238 5.23 -8.80 14.16
CA THR A 238 4.03 -8.69 13.32
C THR A 238 3.24 -7.41 13.56
N ALA A 239 3.38 -6.77 14.73
CA ALA A 239 2.88 -5.40 14.94
C ALA A 239 3.49 -4.39 13.96
N GLY A 240 4.66 -4.67 13.36
CA GLY A 240 5.20 -3.89 12.26
C GLY A 240 4.31 -3.87 11.00
N ILE A 241 3.62 -4.98 10.70
CA ILE A 241 2.64 -5.03 9.59
C ILE A 241 1.44 -4.14 9.91
N LEU A 242 0.92 -4.23 11.15
CA LEU A 242 -0.18 -3.38 11.60
C LEU A 242 0.21 -1.91 11.59
N ALA A 243 1.42 -1.58 12.03
CA ALA A 243 1.94 -0.23 11.97
C ALA A 243 1.93 0.32 10.54
N ALA A 244 2.41 -0.45 9.55
CA ALA A 244 2.37 -0.07 8.14
C ALA A 244 0.94 0.07 7.61
N THR A 245 0.02 -0.79 8.03
CA THR A 245 -1.37 -0.79 7.60
C THR A 245 -2.15 0.39 8.18
N ILE A 246 -2.01 0.65 9.49
CA ILE A 246 -2.74 1.73 10.18
C ILE A 246 -2.26 3.09 9.68
N SER A 247 -0.94 3.31 9.58
CA SER A 247 -0.37 4.59 9.08
C SER A 247 -0.84 4.95 7.66
N SER A 248 -1.21 3.96 6.88
CA SER A 248 -1.71 4.18 5.53
C SER A 248 -3.23 4.40 5.53
N SER A 249 -3.97 3.57 6.27
CA SER A 249 -5.44 3.57 6.24
C SER A 249 -6.06 4.84 6.82
N ASP A 250 -5.53 5.37 7.91
CA ASP A 250 -6.03 6.63 8.49
C ASP A 250 -5.79 7.82 7.56
N SER A 251 -4.62 7.90 6.91
CA SER A 251 -4.34 8.89 5.88
C SER A 251 -5.35 8.84 4.74
N TYR A 252 -5.66 7.66 4.21
CA TYR A 252 -6.61 7.52 3.09
C TYR A 252 -8.02 7.94 3.49
N LEU A 253 -8.50 7.50 4.65
CA LEU A 253 -9.81 7.84 5.18
C LEU A 253 -9.94 9.34 5.46
N LEU A 254 -8.95 9.96 6.08
CA LEU A 254 -8.93 11.39 6.38
C LEU A 254 -8.90 12.25 5.11
N ILE A 255 -8.05 11.93 4.14
CA ILE A 255 -7.95 12.70 2.91
C ILE A 255 -9.21 12.56 2.07
N ALA A 256 -9.76 11.35 1.91
CA ALA A 256 -10.99 11.13 1.17
C ALA A 256 -12.18 11.82 1.83
N SER A 257 -12.30 11.74 3.15
CA SER A 257 -13.37 12.45 3.88
C SER A 257 -13.23 13.96 3.79
N SER A 258 -12.00 14.49 3.84
CA SER A 258 -11.71 15.92 3.66
C SER A 258 -12.03 16.38 2.23
N ALA A 259 -11.74 15.56 1.21
CA ALA A 259 -12.11 15.87 -0.18
C ALA A 259 -13.63 16.07 -0.34
N VAL A 260 -14.43 15.28 0.35
CA VAL A 260 -15.89 15.43 0.32
C VAL A 260 -16.36 16.55 1.24
N SER A 261 -15.93 16.57 2.50
CA SER A 261 -16.48 17.50 3.50
C SER A 261 -15.96 18.92 3.33
N GLN A 262 -14.69 19.11 3.03
CA GLN A 262 -14.11 20.44 2.86
C GLN A 262 -14.16 20.91 1.41
N ASN A 263 -13.76 20.07 0.44
CA ASN A 263 -13.64 20.52 -0.93
C ASN A 263 -15.00 20.56 -1.65
N LEU A 264 -15.80 19.48 -1.57
CA LEU A 264 -17.13 19.47 -2.20
C LEU A 264 -18.15 20.22 -1.38
N PHE A 265 -18.38 19.85 -0.12
CA PHE A 265 -19.45 20.40 0.67
C PHE A 265 -19.19 21.87 1.03
N ALA A 266 -18.19 22.19 1.83
CA ALA A 266 -17.90 23.56 2.23
C ALA A 266 -17.33 24.39 1.07
N GLY A 267 -16.58 23.78 0.17
CA GLY A 267 -15.94 24.46 -0.94
C GLY A 267 -16.88 24.84 -2.08
N ILE A 268 -17.88 23.99 -2.40
CA ILE A 268 -18.74 24.14 -3.58
C ILE A 268 -20.20 24.30 -3.20
N ILE A 269 -20.75 23.39 -2.36
CA ILE A 269 -22.19 23.28 -2.10
C ILE A 269 -22.65 24.33 -1.07
N LYS A 270 -22.00 24.40 0.08
CA LYS A 270 -22.40 25.25 1.22
C LYS A 270 -21.19 26.03 1.74
N LYS A 271 -20.96 27.22 1.18
CA LYS A 271 -19.78 28.06 1.49
C LYS A 271 -19.78 28.63 2.92
N ASP A 272 -20.94 28.69 3.56
CA ASP A 272 -21.18 29.13 4.93
C ASP A 272 -21.31 27.96 5.91
N ALA A 273 -20.82 26.78 5.53
CA ALA A 273 -20.84 25.60 6.39
C ALA A 273 -20.04 25.84 7.68
N THR A 274 -20.65 25.53 8.81
CA THR A 274 -19.97 25.62 10.11
C THR A 274 -19.00 24.43 10.29
N ASP A 275 -17.95 24.61 11.10
CA ASP A 275 -16.97 23.55 11.40
C ASP A 275 -17.64 22.28 11.94
N LYS A 276 -18.73 22.44 12.74
CA LYS A 276 -19.52 21.31 13.24
C LYS A 276 -20.18 20.52 12.10
N GLN A 277 -20.68 21.20 11.07
CA GLN A 277 -21.30 20.54 9.90
C GLN A 277 -20.26 19.82 9.07
N VAL A 278 -19.11 20.45 8.81
CA VAL A 278 -17.99 19.86 8.09
C VAL A 278 -17.49 18.61 8.83
N MET A 279 -17.30 18.70 10.14
CA MET A 279 -16.83 17.58 10.97
C MET A 279 -17.84 16.42 11.00
N ARG A 280 -19.14 16.70 11.12
CA ARG A 280 -20.18 15.65 11.07
C ARG A 280 -20.18 14.93 9.72
N LEU A 281 -20.11 15.70 8.63
CA LEU A 281 -20.05 15.13 7.29
C LEU A 281 -18.78 14.30 7.10
N SER A 282 -17.62 14.80 7.55
CA SER A 282 -16.36 14.06 7.47
C SER A 282 -16.47 12.69 8.15
N ARG A 283 -17.01 12.63 9.37
CA ARG A 283 -17.24 11.38 10.11
C ARG A 283 -18.18 10.43 9.36
N LEU A 284 -19.25 10.96 8.77
CA LEU A 284 -20.21 10.19 7.99
C LEU A 284 -19.57 9.60 6.72
N VAL A 285 -18.72 10.39 6.05
CA VAL A 285 -17.98 9.93 4.88
C VAL A 285 -16.95 8.85 5.25
N ILE A 286 -16.25 8.99 6.38
CA ILE A 286 -15.35 7.93 6.87
C ILE A 286 -16.10 6.62 7.08
N LEU A 287 -17.28 6.66 7.72
CA LEU A 287 -18.14 5.47 7.90
C LEU A 287 -18.54 4.86 6.55
N LEU A 288 -18.95 5.68 5.60
CA LEU A 288 -19.36 5.24 4.27
C LEU A 288 -18.19 4.58 3.51
N ILE A 289 -17.02 5.22 3.51
CA ILE A 289 -15.82 4.67 2.86
C ILE A 289 -15.42 3.35 3.50
N THR A 290 -15.48 3.26 4.84
CA THR A 290 -15.18 2.03 5.56
C THR A 290 -16.17 0.91 5.17
N ALA A 291 -17.47 1.21 5.11
CA ALA A 291 -18.48 0.23 4.70
C ALA A 291 -18.26 -0.24 3.25
N LEU A 292 -18.01 0.67 2.31
CA LEU A 292 -17.70 0.32 0.92
C LEU A 292 -16.37 -0.45 0.80
N GLY A 293 -15.36 -0.06 1.56
CA GLY A 293 -14.07 -0.75 1.62
C GLY A 293 -14.20 -2.19 2.13
N LEU A 294 -15.06 -2.42 3.13
CA LEU A 294 -15.37 -3.76 3.64
C LEU A 294 -16.06 -4.65 2.59
N VAL A 295 -16.97 -4.07 1.78
CA VAL A 295 -17.60 -4.81 0.67
C VAL A 295 -16.55 -5.22 -0.37
N ILE A 296 -15.62 -4.34 -0.72
CA ILE A 296 -14.53 -4.64 -1.66
C ILE A 296 -13.56 -5.68 -1.07
N ALA A 297 -13.30 -5.60 0.24
CA ALA A 297 -12.40 -6.51 0.97
C ALA A 297 -13.03 -7.86 1.32
N TRP A 298 -14.27 -8.14 0.89
CA TRP A 298 -15.00 -9.35 1.32
C TRP A 298 -14.39 -10.66 0.83
N ASP A 299 -13.74 -10.63 -0.32
CA ASP A 299 -13.04 -11.81 -0.84
C ASP A 299 -11.68 -11.99 -0.14
N GLU A 300 -11.56 -13.07 0.62
CA GLU A 300 -10.33 -13.45 1.34
C GLU A 300 -9.15 -13.78 0.41
N ASN A 301 -9.43 -14.17 -0.85
CA ASN A 301 -8.42 -14.44 -1.86
C ASN A 301 -7.91 -13.18 -2.57
N SER A 302 -8.45 -12.01 -2.24
CA SER A 302 -8.00 -10.74 -2.80
C SER A 302 -6.49 -10.57 -2.61
N VAL A 303 -5.80 -10.21 -3.69
CA VAL A 303 -4.36 -9.90 -3.66
C VAL A 303 -4.18 -8.43 -3.31
N ILE A 304 -3.59 -8.16 -2.15
CA ILE A 304 -3.37 -6.81 -1.61
C ILE A 304 -2.62 -5.95 -2.64
N PHE A 305 -1.56 -6.52 -3.22
CA PHE A 305 -0.77 -5.83 -4.25
C PHE A 305 -1.60 -5.38 -5.45
N GLN A 306 -2.57 -6.18 -5.91
CA GLN A 306 -3.43 -5.83 -7.05
C GLN A 306 -4.39 -4.69 -6.70
N VAL A 307 -5.00 -4.73 -5.51
CA VAL A 307 -5.89 -3.66 -5.02
C VAL A 307 -5.13 -2.34 -4.89
N VAL A 308 -3.92 -2.39 -4.31
CA VAL A 308 -3.04 -1.23 -4.19
C VAL A 308 -2.63 -0.71 -5.57
N SER A 309 -2.23 -1.60 -6.50
CA SER A 309 -1.81 -1.25 -7.86
C SER A 309 -2.89 -0.50 -8.62
N PHE A 310 -4.15 -0.91 -8.50
CA PHE A 310 -5.28 -0.22 -9.13
C PHE A 310 -5.40 1.22 -8.64
N ALA A 311 -5.37 1.44 -7.32
CA ALA A 311 -5.46 2.78 -6.75
C ALA A 311 -4.26 3.66 -7.16
N TRP A 312 -3.04 3.12 -7.15
CA TRP A 312 -1.84 3.82 -7.56
C TRP A 312 -1.83 4.17 -9.05
N ALA A 313 -2.26 3.26 -9.92
CA ALA A 313 -2.41 3.53 -11.35
C ALA A 313 -3.44 4.64 -11.59
N GLY A 314 -4.58 4.58 -10.90
CA GLY A 314 -5.62 5.60 -10.98
C GLY A 314 -5.11 6.98 -10.55
N PHE A 315 -4.49 7.10 -9.38
CA PHE A 315 -3.90 8.36 -8.92
C PHE A 315 -2.78 8.84 -9.85
N GLY A 316 -1.88 7.95 -10.24
CA GLY A 316 -0.75 8.28 -11.10
C GLY A 316 -1.20 8.80 -12.46
N ALA A 317 -2.16 8.13 -13.11
CA ALA A 317 -2.68 8.54 -14.41
C ALA A 317 -3.53 9.81 -14.32
N THR A 318 -4.38 9.93 -13.29
CA THR A 318 -5.28 11.08 -13.13
C THR A 318 -4.53 12.35 -12.74
N PHE A 319 -3.64 12.29 -11.75
CA PHE A 319 -3.03 13.48 -11.16
C PHE A 319 -1.56 13.68 -11.54
N GLY A 320 -0.81 12.64 -11.85
CA GLY A 320 0.61 12.73 -12.15
C GLY A 320 0.94 13.70 -13.28
N PRO A 321 0.40 13.51 -14.49
CA PRO A 321 0.65 14.41 -15.62
C PRO A 321 0.23 15.85 -15.31
N ILE A 322 -0.93 16.03 -14.65
CA ILE A 322 -1.42 17.38 -14.35
C ILE A 322 -0.51 18.10 -13.37
N MET A 323 -0.03 17.42 -12.34
CA MET A 323 0.91 18.01 -11.39
C MET A 323 2.19 18.45 -12.11
N LEU A 324 2.78 17.59 -12.94
CA LEU A 324 3.98 17.90 -13.68
C LEU A 324 3.75 19.07 -14.66
N PHE A 325 2.74 19.00 -15.50
CA PHE A 325 2.47 20.06 -16.47
C PHE A 325 2.03 21.37 -15.80
N SER A 326 1.29 21.30 -14.69
CA SER A 326 0.90 22.53 -13.98
C SER A 326 2.10 23.26 -13.34
N LEU A 327 3.11 22.52 -12.91
CA LEU A 327 4.32 23.11 -12.28
C LEU A 327 5.33 23.57 -13.32
N PHE A 328 5.56 22.80 -14.37
CA PHE A 328 6.69 23.02 -15.28
C PHE A 328 6.31 23.58 -16.65
N TRP A 329 5.04 23.44 -17.09
CA TRP A 329 4.61 23.94 -18.41
C TRP A 329 3.65 25.13 -18.30
N LYS A 330 4.14 26.31 -18.66
CA LYS A 330 3.37 27.57 -18.57
C LYS A 330 2.08 27.58 -19.41
N ARG A 331 2.02 26.80 -20.51
CA ARG A 331 0.88 26.74 -21.44
C ARG A 331 -0.24 25.80 -21.01
N THR A 332 -0.13 25.13 -19.87
CA THR A 332 -1.19 24.26 -19.35
C THR A 332 -2.46 25.06 -19.07
N THR A 333 -3.54 24.68 -19.74
CA THR A 333 -4.84 25.32 -19.63
C THR A 333 -5.76 24.56 -18.67
N ARG A 334 -6.80 25.24 -18.19
CA ARG A 334 -7.86 24.62 -17.39
C ARG A 334 -8.55 23.45 -18.10
N ALA A 335 -8.89 23.65 -19.39
CA ALA A 335 -9.52 22.60 -20.19
C ALA A 335 -8.61 21.37 -20.35
N GLY A 336 -7.31 21.60 -20.61
CA GLY A 336 -6.31 20.53 -20.67
C GLY A 336 -6.15 19.80 -19.34
N ALA A 337 -6.23 20.50 -18.19
CA ALA A 337 -6.18 19.88 -16.87
C ALA A 337 -7.40 18.96 -16.61
N ILE A 338 -8.61 19.43 -16.94
CA ILE A 338 -9.84 18.62 -16.79
C ILE A 338 -9.80 17.42 -17.72
N ALA A 339 -9.46 17.63 -19.00
CA ALA A 339 -9.36 16.54 -19.97
C ALA A 339 -8.30 15.50 -19.56
N GLY A 340 -7.16 15.93 -19.03
CA GLY A 340 -6.12 15.04 -18.52
C GLY A 340 -6.56 14.24 -17.30
N MET A 341 -7.32 14.84 -16.36
CA MET A 341 -7.89 14.10 -15.23
C MET A 341 -8.91 13.06 -15.66
N VAL A 342 -9.85 13.46 -16.52
CA VAL A 342 -10.95 12.57 -16.96
C VAL A 342 -10.43 11.46 -17.88
N GLY A 343 -9.43 11.77 -18.72
CA GLY A 343 -8.83 10.78 -19.62
C GLY A 343 -7.83 9.85 -18.96
N GLY A 344 -7.27 10.25 -17.79
CA GLY A 344 -6.35 9.43 -16.99
C GLY A 344 -7.05 8.55 -15.96
N GLY A 345 -8.20 8.97 -15.47
CA GLY A 345 -9.02 8.22 -14.50
C GLY A 345 -10.12 7.44 -15.19
#